data_30cb0ca5f0b236b5c076d5ce978e907f
#
_entry.id   30cb0ca5f0b236b5c076d5ce978e907f
#
_cell.length_a   1.000
_cell.length_b   1.000
_cell.length_c   1.000
_cell.angle_alpha   90.00
_cell.angle_beta   90.00
_cell.angle_gamma   90.00
#
_symmetry.space_group_name_H-M   'P 1'
#
loop_
_entity.id
_entity.type
_entity.pdbx_description
1 polymer ?
#
loop_
_entity_poly.entity_id
_entity_poly.type
_entity_poly.pdbx_seq_one_letter_code
_entity_poly.pdbx_strand_id
1 'polypeptide(L)'
;ALGLEKNAQDVIYKYSDGLNEYIDKNNLNGLRIYINLPTSKAFSIVKLIKEFGADLAGITVDHIDDINKEDLIYIKNLDESIKLHVADGQSFEEENILNRLKPDLYIGLSQHSTLAARLGIPSVAIDNLDILGFNGVKNFIKAVYKTLNNRKFLEILSKKDRLPYKKNWYNKSTNWYIKQEVK
;
A
#
# COMPACT_ATOMS: atom_id res chain seq x y z
N ALA A 1 -2.43 35.41 13.65
CA ALA A 1 -1.21 34.73 13.17
C ALA A 1 -0.05 35.08 14.10
N LEU A 2 0.79 34.11 14.46
CA LEU A 2 1.87 34.27 15.43
C LEU A 2 3.12 34.97 14.83
N GLY A 3 3.08 35.41 13.57
CA GLY A 3 4.22 36.05 12.88
C GLY A 3 5.43 35.11 12.67
N LEU A 4 5.23 33.78 12.77
CA LEU A 4 6.29 32.76 12.66
C LEU A 4 6.43 32.18 11.26
N GLU A 5 5.77 32.76 10.26
CA GLU A 5 5.70 32.21 8.87
C GLU A 5 7.11 32.06 8.26
N LYS A 6 8.00 33.05 8.47
CA LYS A 6 9.36 32.96 7.97
C LYS A 6 10.15 31.82 8.62
N ASN A 7 10.04 31.66 9.92
CA ASN A 7 10.71 30.58 10.65
C ASN A 7 10.16 29.20 10.22
N ALA A 8 8.86 29.09 9.96
CA ALA A 8 8.26 27.87 9.45
C ALA A 8 8.76 27.53 8.03
N GLN A 9 8.87 28.53 7.15
CA GLN A 9 9.40 28.36 5.81
C GLN A 9 10.89 27.94 5.83
N ASP A 10 11.71 28.55 6.69
CA ASP A 10 13.12 28.19 6.85
C ASP A 10 13.29 26.74 7.31
N VAL A 11 12.44 26.29 8.24
CA VAL A 11 12.40 24.88 8.68
C VAL A 11 11.98 23.94 7.55
N ILE A 12 10.89 24.25 6.85
CA ILE A 12 10.41 23.45 5.72
C ILE A 12 11.51 23.33 4.66
N TYR A 13 12.10 24.43 4.26
CA TYR A 13 13.16 24.47 3.25
C TYR A 13 14.34 23.58 3.63
N LYS A 14 14.83 23.72 4.86
CA LYS A 14 15.96 22.94 5.39
C LYS A 14 15.72 21.43 5.36
N TYR A 15 14.50 20.99 5.68
CA TYR A 15 14.17 19.57 5.72
C TYR A 15 13.73 19.01 4.37
N SER A 16 13.10 19.81 3.49
CA SER A 16 12.69 19.39 2.17
C SER A 16 13.87 19.18 1.23
N ASP A 17 14.89 20.02 1.27
CA ASP A 17 16.08 19.88 0.44
C ASP A 17 16.79 18.54 0.69
N GLY A 18 17.05 18.21 1.95
CA GLY A 18 17.62 16.91 2.31
C GLY A 18 16.69 15.71 2.05
N LEU A 19 15.38 15.93 1.91
CA LEU A 19 14.44 14.88 1.57
C LEU A 19 14.46 14.52 0.07
N ASN A 20 14.54 15.52 -0.81
CA ASN A 20 14.65 15.29 -2.24
C ASN A 20 15.88 14.45 -2.60
N GLU A 21 17.04 14.81 -2.05
CA GLU A 21 18.26 14.01 -2.20
C GLU A 21 18.08 12.57 -1.67
N TYR A 22 17.33 12.41 -0.58
CA TYR A 22 17.03 11.10 -0.02
C TYR A 22 16.10 10.28 -0.91
N ILE A 23 15.08 10.89 -1.53
CA ILE A 23 14.18 10.26 -2.49
C ILE A 23 14.96 9.75 -3.70
N ASP A 24 15.80 10.59 -4.28
CA ASP A 24 16.61 10.24 -5.46
C ASP A 24 17.53 9.03 -5.19
N LYS A 25 18.13 8.97 -4.01
CA LYS A 25 19.03 7.87 -3.59
C LYS A 25 18.30 6.58 -3.23
N ASN A 26 17.04 6.66 -2.84
CA ASN A 26 16.26 5.54 -2.31
C ASN A 26 15.00 5.30 -3.14
N ASN A 27 15.12 5.26 -4.46
CA ASN A 27 13.99 5.05 -5.33
C ASN A 27 13.42 3.62 -5.22
N LEU A 28 12.13 3.49 -5.51
CA LEU A 28 11.39 2.24 -5.52
C LEU A 28 10.97 1.84 -6.95
N ASN A 29 11.70 2.30 -7.95
CA ASN A 29 11.39 2.08 -9.37
C ASN A 29 11.19 0.60 -9.68
N GLY A 30 10.14 0.29 -10.42
CA GLY A 30 9.80 -1.07 -10.84
C GLY A 30 9.15 -1.94 -9.75
N LEU A 31 8.97 -1.43 -8.52
CA LEU A 31 8.22 -2.15 -7.49
C LEU A 31 6.72 -1.91 -7.67
N ARG A 32 5.97 -3.01 -7.75
CA ARG A 32 4.51 -3.00 -7.80
C ARG A 32 3.97 -3.17 -6.37
N ILE A 33 3.35 -2.12 -5.85
CA ILE A 33 2.91 -2.05 -4.45
C ILE A 33 1.38 -2.16 -4.36
N TYR A 34 0.91 -3.00 -3.46
CA TYR A 34 -0.50 -3.06 -3.07
C TYR A 34 -0.70 -2.41 -1.71
N ILE A 35 -1.77 -1.60 -1.57
CA ILE A 35 -2.06 -0.87 -0.34
C ILE A 35 -3.43 -1.30 0.19
N ASN A 36 -3.51 -1.63 1.49
CA ASN A 36 -4.76 -1.84 2.22
C ASN A 36 -4.73 -1.07 3.55
N LEU A 37 -5.35 0.08 3.54
CA LEU A 37 -5.36 1.02 4.66
C LEU A 37 -6.68 1.78 4.73
N PRO A 38 -7.02 2.36 5.90
CA PRO A 38 -8.09 3.35 6.00
C PRO A 38 -7.90 4.46 4.97
N THR A 39 -9.00 4.90 4.37
CA THR A 39 -9.06 5.73 3.16
C THR A 39 -8.07 6.90 3.14
N SER A 40 -8.08 7.73 4.18
CA SER A 40 -7.21 8.91 4.25
C SER A 40 -5.71 8.57 4.26
N LYS A 41 -5.33 7.50 4.96
CA LYS A 41 -3.94 7.00 4.99
C LYS A 41 -3.55 6.36 3.66
N ALA A 42 -4.47 5.59 3.07
CA ALA A 42 -4.23 4.91 1.80
C ALA A 42 -3.83 5.89 0.70
N PHE A 43 -4.61 6.94 0.47
CA PHE A 43 -4.33 7.94 -0.55
C PHE A 43 -3.04 8.72 -0.28
N SER A 44 -2.74 9.02 1.00
CA SER A 44 -1.48 9.67 1.38
C SER A 44 -0.26 8.79 1.06
N ILE A 45 -0.35 7.48 1.34
CA ILE A 45 0.72 6.53 1.02
C ILE A 45 0.84 6.32 -0.49
N VAL A 46 -0.26 6.33 -1.26
CA VAL A 46 -0.19 6.29 -2.73
C VAL A 46 0.65 7.45 -3.27
N LYS A 47 0.38 8.67 -2.83
CA LYS A 47 1.17 9.85 -3.25
C LYS A 47 2.64 9.67 -2.86
N LEU A 48 2.91 9.22 -1.64
CA LEU A 48 4.27 9.00 -1.16
C LEU A 48 5.04 7.95 -2.00
N ILE A 49 4.45 6.79 -2.28
CA ILE A 49 5.15 5.76 -3.07
C ILE A 49 5.40 6.21 -4.51
N LYS A 50 4.52 7.05 -5.06
CA LYS A 50 4.72 7.62 -6.40
C LYS A 50 5.89 8.61 -6.44
N GLU A 51 6.10 9.40 -5.40
CA GLU A 51 7.31 10.26 -5.26
C GLU A 51 8.60 9.43 -5.28
N PHE A 52 8.58 8.20 -4.76
CA PHE A 52 9.70 7.26 -4.82
C PHE A 52 9.75 6.42 -6.10
N GLY A 53 8.87 6.67 -7.07
CA GLY A 53 8.88 6.01 -8.37
C GLY A 53 8.26 4.61 -8.41
N ALA A 54 7.59 4.15 -7.34
CA ALA A 54 6.92 2.85 -7.34
C ALA A 54 5.62 2.86 -8.16
N ASP A 55 5.20 1.68 -8.60
CA ASP A 55 3.94 1.46 -9.28
C ASP A 55 2.87 0.96 -8.31
N LEU A 56 1.65 1.50 -8.43
CA LEU A 56 0.50 1.05 -7.67
C LEU A 56 -0.13 -0.16 -8.37
N ALA A 57 -0.04 -1.35 -7.75
CA ALA A 57 -0.67 -2.57 -8.27
C ALA A 57 -2.17 -2.61 -8.00
N GLY A 58 -2.60 -2.03 -6.88
CA GLY A 58 -3.99 -1.95 -6.45
C GLY A 58 -4.09 -1.35 -5.06
N ILE A 59 -5.31 -1.01 -4.67
CA ILE A 59 -5.61 -0.37 -3.40
C ILE A 59 -6.93 -0.91 -2.84
N THR A 60 -6.94 -1.26 -1.56
CA THR A 60 -8.15 -1.48 -0.76
C THR A 60 -8.32 -0.35 0.24
N VAL A 61 -9.52 0.17 0.34
CA VAL A 61 -9.93 1.17 1.33
C VAL A 61 -11.22 0.72 2.00
N ASP A 62 -11.45 1.18 3.23
CA ASP A 62 -12.64 0.85 4.02
C ASP A 62 -13.91 1.50 3.48
N HIS A 63 -13.84 2.75 3.05
CA HIS A 63 -14.97 3.51 2.49
C HIS A 63 -14.48 4.60 1.54
N ILE A 64 -15.40 5.21 0.81
CA ILE A 64 -15.15 6.37 -0.05
C ILE A 64 -16.26 7.39 0.16
N ASP A 65 -15.87 8.63 0.41
CA ASP A 65 -16.73 9.78 0.60
C ASP A 65 -16.55 10.83 -0.49
N ASP A 66 -17.43 11.84 -0.47
CA ASP A 66 -17.30 13.00 -1.35
C ASP A 66 -15.96 13.76 -1.20
N ILE A 67 -15.37 13.70 0.00
CA ILE A 67 -14.06 14.31 0.31
C ILE A 67 -12.94 13.66 -0.51
N ASN A 68 -13.10 12.40 -0.90
CA ASN A 68 -12.07 11.63 -1.61
C ASN A 68 -12.10 11.80 -3.13
N LYS A 69 -12.95 12.64 -3.68
CA LYS A 69 -13.11 12.82 -5.16
C LYS A 69 -11.79 13.15 -5.86
N GLU A 70 -11.02 14.07 -5.30
CA GLU A 70 -9.74 14.48 -5.89
C GLU A 70 -8.71 13.34 -5.87
N ASP A 71 -8.67 12.57 -4.78
CA ASP A 71 -7.79 11.41 -4.65
C ASP A 71 -8.16 10.30 -5.64
N LEU A 72 -9.46 10.07 -5.87
CA LEU A 72 -9.94 9.12 -6.87
C LEU A 72 -9.56 9.53 -8.29
N ILE A 73 -9.71 10.81 -8.62
CA ILE A 73 -9.29 11.36 -9.90
C ILE A 73 -7.78 11.20 -10.07
N TYR A 74 -7.00 11.47 -9.02
CA TYR A 74 -5.55 11.26 -9.03
C TYR A 74 -5.18 9.81 -9.36
N ILE A 75 -5.77 8.82 -8.66
CA ILE A 75 -5.51 7.40 -8.92
C ILE A 75 -5.89 6.99 -10.34
N LYS A 76 -7.06 7.43 -10.81
CA LYS A 76 -7.52 7.14 -12.18
C LYS A 76 -6.57 7.69 -13.24
N ASN A 77 -5.99 8.86 -12.99
CA ASN A 77 -5.03 9.47 -13.90
C ASN A 77 -3.64 8.83 -13.87
N LEU A 78 -3.30 8.06 -12.81
CA LEU A 78 -2.05 7.30 -12.78
C LEU A 78 -2.10 6.13 -13.77
N ASP A 79 -3.14 5.32 -13.71
CA ASP A 79 -3.38 4.18 -14.60
C ASP A 79 -4.82 3.68 -14.41
N GLU A 80 -5.61 3.63 -15.48
CA GLU A 80 -6.99 3.12 -15.44
C GLU A 80 -7.10 1.63 -15.08
N SER A 81 -6.02 0.87 -15.19
CA SER A 81 -5.96 -0.55 -14.84
C SER A 81 -5.84 -0.81 -13.34
N ILE A 82 -5.53 0.21 -12.53
CA ILE A 82 -5.40 0.08 -11.08
C ILE A 82 -6.71 -0.43 -10.47
N LYS A 83 -6.61 -1.49 -9.68
CA LYS A 83 -7.76 -2.08 -9.00
C LYS A 83 -8.02 -1.34 -7.69
N LEU A 84 -9.12 -0.58 -7.66
CA LEU A 84 -9.66 0.00 -6.44
C LEU A 84 -10.73 -0.93 -5.87
N HIS A 85 -10.51 -1.39 -4.65
CA HIS A 85 -11.43 -2.24 -3.90
C HIS A 85 -11.91 -1.49 -2.66
N VAL A 86 -13.22 -1.38 -2.50
CA VAL A 86 -13.83 -0.75 -1.33
C VAL A 86 -14.42 -1.85 -0.48
N ALA A 87 -13.79 -2.14 0.65
CA ALA A 87 -14.21 -3.24 1.50
C ALA A 87 -13.60 -3.11 2.90
N ASP A 88 -14.43 -3.33 3.90
CA ASP A 88 -14.01 -3.45 5.29
C ASP A 88 -14.03 -4.91 5.72
N GLY A 89 -12.87 -5.42 6.19
CA GLY A 89 -12.75 -6.75 6.79
C GLY A 89 -12.95 -7.94 5.85
N GLN A 90 -12.89 -7.76 4.52
CA GLN A 90 -13.13 -8.83 3.54
C GLN A 90 -11.82 -9.56 3.18
N SER A 91 -11.29 -10.35 4.11
CA SER A 91 -10.00 -11.03 3.96
C SER A 91 -9.95 -12.02 2.80
N PHE A 92 -11.06 -12.66 2.45
CA PHE A 92 -11.12 -13.61 1.32
C PHE A 92 -10.94 -12.89 -0.02
N GLU A 93 -11.66 -11.80 -0.22
CA GLU A 93 -11.57 -10.98 -1.44
C GLU A 93 -10.17 -10.40 -1.58
N GLU A 94 -9.60 -9.90 -0.49
CA GLU A 94 -8.24 -9.38 -0.46
C GLU A 94 -7.21 -10.46 -0.83
N GLU A 95 -7.31 -11.65 -0.24
CA GLU A 95 -6.43 -12.77 -0.58
C GLU A 95 -6.53 -13.15 -2.07
N ASN A 96 -7.74 -13.18 -2.62
CA ASN A 96 -7.98 -13.42 -4.04
C ASN A 96 -7.32 -12.35 -4.93
N ILE A 97 -7.49 -11.06 -4.56
CA ILE A 97 -6.89 -9.94 -5.29
C ILE A 97 -5.37 -10.05 -5.26
N LEU A 98 -4.78 -10.25 -4.08
CA LEU A 98 -3.33 -10.38 -3.90
C LEU A 98 -2.74 -11.56 -4.68
N ASN A 99 -3.43 -12.72 -4.66
CA ASN A 99 -3.00 -13.91 -5.39
C ASN A 99 -3.03 -13.70 -6.93
N ARG A 100 -3.89 -12.84 -7.42
CA ARG A 100 -3.98 -12.49 -8.86
C ARG A 100 -2.99 -11.42 -9.27
N LEU A 101 -2.89 -10.35 -8.48
CA LEU A 101 -2.03 -9.21 -8.78
C LEU A 101 -0.56 -9.51 -8.54
N LYS A 102 -0.26 -10.36 -7.54
CA LYS A 102 1.10 -10.74 -7.12
C LYS A 102 2.00 -9.50 -7.00
N PRO A 103 1.68 -8.55 -6.13
CA PRO A 103 2.49 -7.37 -5.93
C PRO A 103 3.86 -7.75 -5.33
N ASP A 104 4.86 -6.92 -5.54
CA ASP A 104 6.19 -7.11 -4.95
C ASP A 104 6.23 -6.74 -3.46
N LEU A 105 5.32 -5.85 -3.04
CA LEU A 105 5.19 -5.38 -1.67
C LEU A 105 3.73 -5.11 -1.32
N TYR A 106 3.37 -5.47 -0.10
CA TYR A 106 2.10 -5.12 0.53
C TYR A 106 2.31 -4.07 1.61
N ILE A 107 1.50 -3.03 1.63
CA ILE A 107 1.48 -2.02 2.68
C ILE A 107 0.10 -2.02 3.33
N GLY A 108 0.05 -2.27 4.64
CA GLY A 108 -1.22 -2.36 5.36
C GLY A 108 -1.06 -2.16 6.87
N LEU A 109 -2.07 -2.61 7.61
CA LEU A 109 -2.00 -2.71 9.06
C LEU A 109 -1.42 -4.07 9.47
N SER A 110 -0.86 -4.16 10.68
CA SER A 110 -0.23 -5.38 11.20
C SER A 110 -1.17 -6.60 11.19
N GLN A 111 -2.46 -6.39 11.45
CA GLN A 111 -3.48 -7.44 11.40
C GLN A 111 -3.63 -8.10 10.02
N HIS A 112 -3.35 -7.41 8.93
CA HIS A 112 -3.44 -7.92 7.56
C HIS A 112 -2.11 -8.48 7.02
N SER A 113 -0.99 -8.19 7.69
CA SER A 113 0.35 -8.63 7.25
C SER A 113 0.50 -10.14 7.15
N THR A 114 -0.22 -10.90 7.97
CA THR A 114 -0.21 -12.37 7.95
C THR A 114 -0.76 -12.93 6.64
N LEU A 115 -1.80 -12.30 6.08
CA LEU A 115 -2.39 -12.68 4.81
C LEU A 115 -1.37 -12.57 3.66
N ALA A 116 -0.71 -11.42 3.56
CA ALA A 116 0.33 -11.20 2.57
C ALA A 116 1.51 -12.19 2.72
N ALA A 117 1.96 -12.43 3.96
CA ALA A 117 3.04 -13.36 4.26
C ALA A 117 2.72 -14.80 3.82
N ARG A 118 1.48 -15.27 3.99
CA ARG A 118 1.02 -16.61 3.53
C ARG A 118 1.11 -16.75 2.01
N LEU A 119 0.94 -15.67 1.28
CA LEU A 119 1.10 -15.62 -0.17
C LEU A 119 2.56 -15.42 -0.60
N GLY A 120 3.50 -15.29 0.34
CA GLY A 120 4.90 -15.00 0.06
C GLY A 120 5.16 -13.55 -0.36
N ILE A 121 4.23 -12.64 -0.08
CA ILE A 121 4.34 -11.23 -0.41
C ILE A 121 4.95 -10.50 0.79
N PRO A 122 6.10 -9.81 0.62
CA PRO A 122 6.66 -8.94 1.65
C PRO A 122 5.66 -7.89 2.11
N SER A 123 5.57 -7.62 3.42
CA SER A 123 4.61 -6.66 3.96
C SER A 123 5.24 -5.64 4.91
N VAL A 124 4.79 -4.41 4.82
CA VAL A 124 5.11 -3.32 5.75
C VAL A 124 3.84 -2.92 6.49
N ALA A 125 3.87 -3.05 7.82
CA ALA A 125 2.79 -2.63 8.70
C ALA A 125 3.04 -1.19 9.17
N ILE A 126 2.21 -0.24 8.73
CA ILE A 126 2.43 1.18 9.02
C ILE A 126 1.98 1.62 10.41
N ASP A 127 1.09 0.86 11.05
CA ASP A 127 0.64 1.11 12.44
C ASP A 127 1.75 0.94 13.47
N ASN A 128 2.84 0.26 13.11
CA ASN A 128 4.04 0.09 13.95
C ASN A 128 5.16 1.08 13.60
N LEU A 129 4.89 2.05 12.72
CA LEU A 129 5.90 3.01 12.26
C LEU A 129 5.49 4.43 12.63
N ASP A 130 6.47 5.23 13.05
CA ASP A 130 6.33 6.67 13.05
C ASP A 130 6.53 7.17 11.61
N ILE A 131 5.41 7.50 10.94
CA ILE A 131 5.37 7.93 9.53
C ILE A 131 5.07 9.42 9.36
N LEU A 132 5.10 10.20 10.44
CA LEU A 132 4.77 11.62 10.38
C LEU A 132 5.99 12.48 10.07
N GLY A 133 5.76 13.51 9.25
CA GLY A 133 6.77 14.49 8.87
C GLY A 133 7.95 13.91 8.09
N PHE A 134 9.01 14.69 7.93
CA PHE A 134 10.18 14.34 7.12
C PHE A 134 10.91 13.09 7.61
N ASN A 135 11.00 12.90 8.93
CA ASN A 135 11.60 11.69 9.50
C ASN A 135 10.73 10.47 9.28
N GLY A 136 9.41 10.63 9.29
CA GLY A 136 8.46 9.56 9.01
C GLY A 136 8.64 8.99 7.61
N VAL A 137 8.87 9.83 6.61
CA VAL A 137 9.19 9.39 5.24
C VAL A 137 10.45 8.51 5.23
N LYS A 138 11.51 8.94 5.91
CA LYS A 138 12.77 8.16 6.02
C LYS A 138 12.55 6.83 6.73
N ASN A 139 11.75 6.81 7.81
CA ASN A 139 11.44 5.58 8.55
C ASN A 139 10.62 4.60 7.68
N PHE A 140 9.64 5.11 6.94
CA PHE A 140 8.86 4.32 6.02
C PHE A 140 9.74 3.63 4.96
N ILE A 141 10.59 4.37 4.27
CA ILE A 141 11.47 3.83 3.25
C ILE A 141 12.48 2.81 3.83
N LYS A 142 13.05 3.09 5.00
CA LYS A 142 13.89 2.11 5.70
C LYS A 142 13.15 0.80 5.99
N ALA A 143 11.88 0.89 6.41
CA ALA A 143 11.05 -0.30 6.65
C ALA A 143 10.79 -1.09 5.37
N VAL A 144 10.52 -0.40 4.25
CA VAL A 144 10.37 -1.02 2.92
C VAL A 144 11.63 -1.80 2.54
N TYR A 145 12.79 -1.17 2.56
CA TYR A 145 14.06 -1.85 2.22
C TYR A 145 14.39 -3.01 3.17
N LYS A 146 14.17 -2.84 4.46
CA LYS A 146 14.36 -3.93 5.45
C LYS A 146 13.49 -5.13 5.12
N THR A 147 12.24 -4.90 4.75
CA THR A 147 11.28 -5.95 4.40
C THR A 147 11.68 -6.65 3.10
N LEU A 148 12.02 -5.90 2.06
CA LEU A 148 12.44 -6.47 0.76
C LEU A 148 13.71 -7.31 0.87
N ASN A 149 14.65 -6.92 1.72
CA ASN A 149 15.89 -7.66 1.94
C ASN A 149 15.70 -8.97 2.73
N ASN A 150 14.55 -9.16 3.41
CA ASN A 150 14.27 -10.35 4.22
C ASN A 150 13.34 -11.36 3.53
N ARG A 151 13.40 -11.47 2.22
CA ARG A 151 12.54 -12.36 1.41
C ARG A 151 12.64 -13.85 1.78
N LYS A 152 13.78 -14.32 2.26
CA LYS A 152 13.97 -15.74 2.63
C LYS A 152 12.97 -16.22 3.68
N PHE A 153 12.63 -15.40 4.65
CA PHE A 153 11.63 -15.74 5.67
C PHE A 153 10.23 -15.92 5.05
N LEU A 154 9.86 -15.07 4.13
CA LEU A 154 8.57 -15.11 3.42
C LEU A 154 8.45 -16.32 2.50
N GLU A 155 9.53 -16.68 1.81
CA GLU A 155 9.58 -17.90 0.99
C GLU A 155 9.36 -19.17 1.83
N ILE A 156 9.89 -19.20 3.05
CA ILE A 156 9.69 -20.32 3.98
C ILE A 156 8.24 -20.37 4.46
N LEU A 157 7.63 -19.24 4.80
CA LEU A 157 6.23 -19.18 5.24
C LEU A 157 5.28 -19.61 4.13
N SER A 158 5.43 -19.09 2.94
CA SER A 158 4.56 -19.40 1.79
C SER A 158 4.62 -20.87 1.35
N LYS A 159 5.73 -21.57 1.64
CA LYS A 159 5.86 -23.01 1.38
C LYS A 159 5.16 -23.89 2.41
N LYS A 160 5.03 -23.42 3.66
CA LYS A 160 4.48 -24.18 4.77
C LYS A 160 2.97 -24.05 4.91
N ASP A 161 2.44 -22.88 4.59
CA ASP A 161 1.02 -22.60 4.69
C ASP A 161 0.28 -23.07 3.43
N ARG A 162 -0.76 -23.86 3.65
CA ARG A 162 -1.74 -24.16 2.61
C ARG A 162 -2.80 -23.07 2.66
N LEU A 163 -3.07 -22.47 1.52
CA LEU A 163 -4.17 -21.54 1.40
C LEU A 163 -5.49 -22.22 1.87
N PRO A 164 -6.31 -21.56 2.69
CA PRO A 164 -7.47 -22.17 3.34
C PRO A 164 -8.56 -22.59 2.35
N TYR A 165 -8.55 -22.04 1.15
CA TYR A 165 -9.57 -22.29 0.15
C TYR A 165 -9.06 -23.16 -0.99
N LYS A 166 -9.99 -23.87 -1.65
CA LYS A 166 -9.67 -24.67 -2.85
C LYS A 166 -9.23 -23.78 -4.00
N LYS A 167 -8.32 -24.27 -4.84
CA LYS A 167 -7.76 -23.53 -5.99
C LYS A 167 -8.82 -22.89 -6.89
N ASN A 168 -9.96 -23.53 -7.05
CA ASN A 168 -11.05 -23.01 -7.88
C ASN A 168 -11.65 -21.70 -7.36
N TRP A 169 -11.57 -21.42 -6.05
CA TRP A 169 -12.06 -20.17 -5.47
C TRP A 169 -11.20 -19.00 -5.90
N TYR A 170 -9.88 -19.17 -5.90
CA TYR A 170 -8.95 -18.12 -6.29
C TYR A 170 -8.99 -17.77 -7.78
N ASN A 171 -9.57 -18.65 -8.61
CA ASN A 171 -9.74 -18.41 -10.03
C ASN A 171 -10.99 -17.60 -10.38
N LYS A 172 -11.90 -17.38 -9.42
CA LYS A 172 -13.14 -16.64 -9.62
C LYS A 172 -12.97 -15.16 -9.32
N SER A 173 -13.73 -14.30 -10.01
CA SER A 173 -13.75 -12.88 -9.67
C SER A 173 -14.41 -12.69 -8.30
N THR A 174 -14.00 -11.67 -7.55
CA THR A 174 -14.55 -11.32 -6.24
C THR A 174 -16.07 -11.13 -6.28
N ASN A 175 -16.63 -10.64 -7.39
CA ASN A 175 -18.05 -10.40 -7.58
C ASN A 175 -18.80 -11.57 -8.22
N TRP A 176 -18.19 -12.76 -8.33
CA TRP A 176 -18.80 -13.87 -9.05
C TRP A 176 -20.12 -14.33 -8.40
N TYR A 177 -20.18 -14.40 -7.09
CA TYR A 177 -21.37 -14.80 -6.34
C TYR A 177 -22.49 -13.77 -6.44
N ILE A 178 -22.18 -12.50 -6.28
CA ILE A 178 -23.17 -11.41 -6.40
C ILE A 178 -23.85 -11.44 -7.77
N LYS A 179 -23.11 -11.73 -8.84
CA LYS A 179 -23.69 -11.86 -10.19
C LYS A 179 -24.58 -13.10 -10.37
N GLN A 180 -24.44 -14.11 -9.53
CA GLN A 180 -25.31 -15.31 -9.57
C GLN A 180 -26.59 -15.11 -8.76
N GLU A 181 -26.55 -14.36 -7.67
CA GLU A 181 -27.69 -14.08 -6.80
C GLU A 181 -28.66 -13.04 -7.38
N VAL A 182 -28.19 -12.18 -8.27
CA VAL A 182 -28.97 -11.08 -8.89
C VAL A 182 -29.60 -11.50 -10.24
N LYS A 183 -29.47 -12.76 -10.65
CA LYS A 183 -30.20 -13.33 -11.77
C LYS A 183 -31.46 -14.04 -11.29
#